data_d38d9d4448241141c407a0533143f5f3
#
_entry.id   d38d9d4448241141c407a0533143f5f3
#
_cell.length_a   1.000
_cell.length_b   1.000
_cell.length_c   1.000
_cell.angle_alpha   90.00
_cell.angle_beta   90.00
_cell.angle_gamma   90.00
#
_symmetry.space_group_name_H-M   'P 1'
#
loop_
_entity.id
_entity.type
_entity.pdbx_description
1 polymer ?
#
loop_
_entity_poly.entity_id
_entity_poly.type
_entity_poly.pdbx_seq_one_letter_code
_entity_poly.pdbx_strand_id
1 'polypeptide(L)'
;MIEKNNRIKCLNCGNNNTFLTRTDIYSYGVWIAGNRQGDRFALVQIIDIPVFDEVTESIKSICLENNIADYEKYLLPEKTCNLFPIACDPVDGDTVSFRDGPRVCKYCGSNDLANTLSEPLCSTEVREFTVTYDLWNNKTQEEKKQLIFNSLMGIQKE
;
A
#
# COMPACT_ATOMS: atom_id res chain seq x y z
N MET A 1 -7.70 15.03 12.67
CA MET A 1 -6.62 14.87 11.67
C MET A 1 -7.15 15.24 10.30
N ILE A 2 -6.44 16.12 9.61
CA ILE A 2 -6.87 16.60 8.28
C ILE A 2 -5.91 16.02 7.26
N GLU A 3 -6.45 15.25 6.33
CA GLU A 3 -5.70 14.73 5.20
C GLU A 3 -5.94 15.62 3.98
N LYS A 4 -4.89 15.88 3.23
CA LYS A 4 -4.98 16.63 1.98
C LYS A 4 -4.70 15.70 0.81
N ASN A 5 -5.50 15.82 -0.21
CA ASN A 5 -5.25 15.16 -1.48
C ASN A 5 -4.45 16.08 -2.40
N ASN A 6 -3.43 15.54 -3.01
CA ASN A 6 -2.65 16.23 -4.02
C ASN A 6 -2.83 15.54 -5.36
N ARG A 7 -3.11 16.31 -6.40
CA ARG A 7 -3.21 15.78 -7.77
C ARG A 7 -1.88 15.89 -8.48
N ILE A 8 -1.43 14.75 -9.01
CA ILE A 8 -0.19 14.68 -9.78
C ILE A 8 -0.49 14.00 -11.11
N LYS A 9 -0.18 14.69 -12.21
CA LYS A 9 -0.42 14.16 -13.55
C LYS A 9 0.61 13.10 -13.90
N CYS A 10 0.14 11.98 -14.44
CA CYS A 10 1.00 10.99 -15.05
C CYS A 10 1.43 11.44 -16.43
N LEU A 11 2.72 11.49 -16.69
CA LEU A 11 3.25 11.91 -17.98
C LEU A 11 3.13 10.82 -19.05
N ASN A 12 2.90 9.57 -18.65
CA ASN A 12 2.72 8.46 -19.56
C ASN A 12 1.29 8.34 -20.09
N CYS A 13 0.28 8.32 -19.19
CA CYS A 13 -1.11 8.12 -19.61
C CYS A 13 -1.99 9.37 -19.51
N GLY A 14 -1.47 10.47 -18.96
CA GLY A 14 -2.19 11.74 -18.84
C GLY A 14 -3.21 11.82 -17.71
N ASN A 15 -3.46 10.74 -16.98
CA ASN A 15 -4.41 10.75 -15.87
C ASN A 15 -3.88 11.49 -14.66
N ASN A 16 -4.77 12.19 -13.95
CA ASN A 16 -4.45 12.79 -12.68
C ASN A 16 -4.58 11.77 -11.56
N ASN A 17 -3.53 11.65 -10.76
CA ASN A 17 -3.48 10.77 -9.61
C ASN A 17 -3.67 11.59 -8.33
N THR A 18 -4.48 11.08 -7.43
CA THR A 18 -4.69 11.69 -6.12
C THR A 18 -3.95 10.90 -5.06
N PHE A 19 -3.04 11.56 -4.35
CA PHE A 19 -2.27 10.97 -3.26
C PHE A 19 -2.63 11.66 -1.96
N LEU A 20 -2.91 10.88 -0.94
CA LEU A 20 -3.19 11.39 0.39
C LEU A 20 -1.92 11.96 1.03
N THR A 21 -2.07 13.09 1.68
CA THR A 21 -0.98 13.74 2.40
C THR A 21 -1.45 14.06 3.82
N ARG A 22 -0.68 13.62 4.78
CA ARG A 22 -0.93 13.90 6.18
C ARG A 22 -0.42 15.29 6.53
N THR A 23 -1.21 16.04 7.28
CA THR A 23 -0.87 17.41 7.67
C THR A 23 -0.55 17.57 9.15
N ASP A 24 -0.75 16.53 9.94
CA ASP A 24 -0.46 16.54 11.37
C ASP A 24 0.88 15.87 11.69
N ILE A 25 1.23 15.86 12.97
CA ILE A 25 2.47 15.29 13.45
C ILE A 25 2.48 13.78 13.20
N TYR A 26 3.62 13.30 12.73
CA TYR A 26 3.88 11.89 12.50
C TYR A 26 3.66 11.05 13.77
N SER A 27 2.90 9.98 13.65
CA SER A 27 2.72 8.99 14.72
C SER A 27 3.45 7.71 14.36
N TYR A 28 4.32 7.24 15.24
CA TYR A 28 5.10 6.03 14.99
C TYR A 28 4.19 4.82 14.79
N GLY A 29 4.49 4.05 13.75
CA GLY A 29 3.75 2.83 13.44
C GLY A 29 2.38 3.04 12.82
N VAL A 30 1.98 4.26 12.50
CA VAL A 30 0.71 4.55 11.82
C VAL A 30 0.96 4.80 10.34
N TRP A 31 0.35 3.98 9.50
CA TRP A 31 0.37 4.14 8.05
C TRP A 31 -0.95 4.70 7.55
N ILE A 32 -0.90 5.44 6.45
CA ILE A 32 -2.10 5.95 5.78
C ILE A 32 -2.41 5.04 4.61
N ALA A 33 -3.63 4.49 4.62
CA ALA A 33 -4.16 3.70 3.52
C ALA A 33 -5.15 4.54 2.71
N GLY A 34 -5.28 4.23 1.43
CA GLY A 34 -6.23 4.91 0.55
C GLY A 34 -6.68 4.04 -0.61
N ASN A 35 -7.73 4.48 -1.27
CA ASN A 35 -8.21 3.86 -2.51
C ASN A 35 -7.57 4.53 -3.73
N ARG A 36 -7.88 3.99 -4.93
CA ARG A 36 -7.32 4.51 -6.19
C ARG A 36 -7.70 5.96 -6.44
N GLN A 37 -8.94 6.35 -6.15
CA GLN A 37 -9.42 7.71 -6.40
C GLN A 37 -8.89 8.73 -5.38
N GLY A 38 -8.42 8.26 -4.22
CA GLY A 38 -7.91 9.14 -3.18
C GLY A 38 -8.99 9.91 -2.44
N ASP A 39 -10.22 9.44 -2.47
CA ASP A 39 -11.35 10.02 -1.74
C ASP A 39 -11.68 9.27 -0.44
N ARG A 40 -10.98 8.19 -0.16
CA ARG A 40 -11.10 7.39 1.07
C ARG A 40 -9.75 7.25 1.73
N PHE A 41 -9.73 7.31 3.06
CA PHE A 41 -8.50 7.10 3.82
C PHE A 41 -8.77 6.26 5.07
N ALA A 42 -7.72 5.60 5.53
CA ALA A 42 -7.71 4.92 6.83
C ALA A 42 -6.35 5.12 7.47
N LEU A 43 -6.35 5.16 8.79
CA LEU A 43 -5.12 5.12 9.58
C LEU A 43 -4.96 3.71 10.10
N VAL A 44 -3.84 3.09 9.78
CA VAL A 44 -3.56 1.72 10.15
C VAL A 44 -2.37 1.69 11.09
N GLN A 45 -2.61 1.27 12.33
CA GLN A 45 -1.55 1.00 13.28
C GLN A 45 -0.96 -0.37 12.95
N ILE A 46 0.29 -0.40 12.49
CA ILE A 46 0.94 -1.65 12.06
C ILE A 46 1.64 -2.39 13.21
N ILE A 47 1.85 -1.71 14.32
CA ILE A 47 2.46 -2.34 15.51
C ILE A 47 1.39 -3.18 16.21
N ASP A 48 1.76 -4.42 16.54
CA ASP A 48 0.90 -5.38 17.25
C ASP A 48 -0.37 -5.77 16.48
N ILE A 49 -0.35 -5.66 15.15
CA ILE A 49 -1.41 -6.21 14.30
C ILE A 49 -1.03 -7.64 13.89
N PRO A 50 -1.81 -8.67 14.29
CA PRO A 50 -1.48 -10.06 13.96
C PRO A 50 -1.33 -10.34 12.47
N VAL A 51 -2.17 -9.71 11.62
CA VAL A 51 -2.10 -9.89 10.17
C VAL A 51 -0.79 -9.33 9.61
N PHE A 52 -0.33 -8.18 10.10
CA PHE A 52 0.94 -7.59 9.67
C PHE A 52 2.11 -8.52 10.05
N ASP A 53 2.11 -9.03 11.26
CA ASP A 53 3.13 -9.97 11.73
C ASP A 53 3.12 -11.26 10.91
N GLU A 54 1.94 -11.78 10.57
CA GLU A 54 1.79 -12.97 9.73
C GLU A 54 2.38 -12.75 8.34
N VAL A 55 2.12 -11.59 7.73
CA VAL A 55 2.66 -11.24 6.40
C VAL A 55 4.18 -11.13 6.46
N THR A 56 4.74 -10.43 7.44
CA THR A 56 6.19 -10.26 7.56
C THR A 56 6.91 -11.58 7.83
N GLU A 57 6.37 -12.44 8.68
CA GLU A 57 6.94 -13.76 8.95
C GLU A 57 6.87 -14.66 7.71
N SER A 58 5.78 -14.57 6.94
CA SER A 58 5.65 -15.32 5.69
C SER A 58 6.64 -14.86 4.63
N ILE A 59 6.90 -13.56 4.53
CA ILE A 59 7.92 -13.02 3.63
C ILE A 59 9.28 -13.61 3.98
N LYS A 60 9.64 -13.59 5.25
CA LYS A 60 10.90 -14.15 5.74
C LYS A 60 11.03 -15.64 5.42
N SER A 61 10.00 -16.43 5.73
CA SER A 61 9.99 -17.87 5.46
C SER A 61 10.16 -18.18 3.98
N ILE A 62 9.41 -17.50 3.12
CA ILE A 62 9.47 -17.72 1.67
C ILE A 62 10.85 -17.35 1.11
N CYS A 63 11.42 -16.24 1.57
CA CYS A 63 12.75 -15.84 1.13
C CYS A 63 13.81 -16.86 1.53
N LEU A 64 13.74 -17.39 2.76
CA LEU A 64 14.68 -18.41 3.22
C LEU A 64 14.50 -19.73 2.46
N GLU A 65 13.26 -20.17 2.23
CA GLU A 65 12.96 -21.42 1.49
C GLU A 65 13.43 -21.36 0.03
N ASN A 66 13.43 -20.18 -0.58
CA ASN A 66 13.78 -20.00 -1.99
C ASN A 66 15.18 -19.41 -2.18
N ASN A 67 16.01 -19.38 -1.13
CA ASN A 67 17.37 -18.87 -1.18
C ASN A 67 17.47 -17.45 -1.73
N ILE A 68 16.50 -16.60 -1.41
CA ILE A 68 16.53 -15.19 -1.78
C ILE A 68 17.49 -14.49 -0.83
N ALA A 69 18.58 -13.95 -1.37
CA ALA A 69 19.56 -13.21 -0.62
C ALA A 69 18.98 -11.85 -0.18
N ASP A 70 19.50 -11.31 0.92
CA ASP A 70 19.15 -9.98 1.44
C ASP A 70 17.64 -9.81 1.66
N TYR A 71 16.99 -10.84 2.23
CA TYR A 71 15.54 -10.79 2.46
C TYR A 71 15.12 -9.65 3.39
N GLU A 72 16.04 -9.17 4.21
CA GLU A 72 15.79 -8.05 5.13
C GLU A 72 15.29 -6.79 4.39
N LYS A 73 15.71 -6.60 3.15
CA LYS A 73 15.25 -5.46 2.33
C LYS A 73 13.74 -5.47 2.09
N TYR A 74 13.12 -6.67 2.04
CA TYR A 74 11.67 -6.79 1.85
C TYR A 74 10.89 -6.52 3.13
N LEU A 75 11.56 -6.50 4.27
CA LEU A 75 10.98 -6.16 5.56
C LEU A 75 11.11 -4.67 5.89
N LEU A 76 11.81 -3.91 5.05
CA LEU A 76 11.86 -2.45 5.19
C LEU A 76 10.47 -1.86 4.94
N PRO A 77 10.08 -0.80 5.67
CA PRO A 77 8.74 -0.22 5.56
C PRO A 77 8.30 0.09 4.15
N GLU A 78 9.19 0.67 3.33
CA GLU A 78 8.88 1.04 1.96
C GLU A 78 8.60 -0.18 1.04
N LYS A 79 9.11 -1.35 1.40
CA LYS A 79 8.84 -2.59 0.65
C LYS A 79 7.63 -3.33 1.23
N THR A 80 7.54 -3.40 2.56
CA THR A 80 6.43 -4.08 3.22
C THR A 80 5.11 -3.40 2.91
N CYS A 81 5.07 -2.07 2.82
CA CYS A 81 3.83 -1.36 2.48
C CYS A 81 3.35 -1.63 1.06
N ASN A 82 4.20 -2.13 0.17
CA ASN A 82 3.79 -2.59 -1.16
C ASN A 82 3.23 -4.02 -1.15
N LEU A 83 3.64 -4.83 -0.18
CA LEU A 83 3.20 -6.22 -0.05
C LEU A 83 1.97 -6.36 0.84
N PHE A 84 1.85 -5.55 1.87
CA PHE A 84 0.77 -5.64 2.84
C PHE A 84 -0.65 -5.48 2.24
N PRO A 85 -0.87 -4.70 1.17
CA PRO A 85 -2.20 -4.61 0.54
C PRO A 85 -2.81 -5.94 0.13
N ILE A 86 -2.02 -6.99 -0.12
CA ILE A 86 -2.55 -8.32 -0.47
C ILE A 86 -3.37 -8.94 0.67
N ALA A 87 -3.14 -8.52 1.90
CA ALA A 87 -3.87 -8.98 3.07
C ALA A 87 -5.06 -8.09 3.42
N CYS A 88 -5.20 -6.95 2.77
CA CYS A 88 -6.28 -5.99 3.04
C CYS A 88 -7.46 -6.25 2.12
N ASP A 89 -8.67 -6.13 2.67
CA ASP A 89 -9.88 -6.21 1.86
C ASP A 89 -9.96 -4.99 0.92
N PRO A 90 -10.49 -5.17 -0.30
CA PRO A 90 -10.71 -4.03 -1.21
C PRO A 90 -11.68 -3.01 -0.63
N VAL A 91 -11.51 -1.75 -1.02
CA VAL A 91 -12.41 -0.65 -0.66
C VAL A 91 -13.02 -0.11 -1.94
N ASP A 92 -14.35 -0.08 -2.00
CA ASP A 92 -15.10 0.37 -3.19
C ASP A 92 -14.65 -0.35 -4.47
N GLY A 93 -14.29 -1.64 -4.36
CA GLY A 93 -13.83 -2.47 -5.47
C GLY A 93 -12.35 -2.30 -5.84
N ASP A 94 -11.63 -1.40 -5.19
CA ASP A 94 -10.21 -1.14 -5.46
C ASP A 94 -9.30 -1.70 -4.38
N THR A 95 -8.12 -2.14 -4.79
CA THR A 95 -7.07 -2.54 -3.85
C THR A 95 -6.63 -1.34 -3.01
N VAL A 96 -6.50 -1.58 -1.71
CA VAL A 96 -5.95 -0.58 -0.78
C VAL A 96 -4.48 -0.33 -1.12
N SER A 97 -4.04 0.92 -1.06
CA SER A 97 -2.64 1.30 -1.21
C SER A 97 -2.17 2.11 0.00
N PHE A 98 -0.90 1.98 0.35
CA PHE A 98 -0.32 2.71 1.46
C PHE A 98 0.57 3.85 0.95
N ARG A 99 0.57 4.96 1.69
CA ARG A 99 1.28 6.18 1.32
C ARG A 99 2.79 5.98 1.16
N ASP A 100 3.37 5.16 2.02
CA ASP A 100 4.82 4.99 2.06
C ASP A 100 5.37 4.06 0.98
N GLY A 101 4.49 3.55 0.10
CA GLY A 101 4.88 2.86 -1.11
C GLY A 101 5.41 3.80 -2.19
N PRO A 102 6.02 3.27 -3.24
CA PRO A 102 6.47 4.08 -4.35
C PRO A 102 5.27 4.78 -5.00
N ARG A 103 5.47 6.06 -5.34
CA ARG A 103 4.44 6.81 -6.05
C ARG A 103 4.45 6.40 -7.52
N VAL A 104 3.46 5.63 -7.88
CA VAL A 104 3.24 5.20 -9.26
C VAL A 104 1.84 5.61 -9.69
N CYS A 105 1.67 5.74 -10.99
CA CYS A 105 0.34 6.02 -11.54
C CYS A 105 -0.60 4.85 -11.23
N LYS A 106 -1.72 5.17 -10.60
CA LYS A 106 -2.73 4.18 -10.20
C LYS A 106 -3.51 3.59 -11.38
N TYR A 107 -3.33 4.17 -12.56
CA TYR A 107 -4.04 3.76 -13.79
C TYR A 107 -3.17 2.92 -14.71
N CYS A 108 -1.92 3.31 -14.93
CA CYS A 108 -1.02 2.62 -15.86
C CYS A 108 0.24 2.04 -15.20
N GLY A 109 0.46 2.28 -13.91
CA GLY A 109 1.63 1.75 -13.18
C GLY A 109 2.95 2.48 -13.43
N SER A 110 2.97 3.50 -14.29
CA SER A 110 4.19 4.24 -14.58
C SER A 110 4.67 5.08 -13.38
N ASN A 111 5.97 5.18 -13.19
CA ASN A 111 6.57 6.08 -12.21
C ASN A 111 6.87 7.48 -12.77
N ASP A 112 6.53 7.71 -14.05
CA ASP A 112 6.76 8.99 -14.72
C ASP A 112 5.64 9.98 -14.37
N LEU A 113 5.75 10.57 -13.20
CA LEU A 113 4.78 11.52 -12.66
C LEU A 113 5.35 12.93 -12.75
N ALA A 114 4.45 13.92 -12.98
CA ALA A 114 4.85 15.32 -13.00
C ALA A 114 5.45 15.74 -11.66
N ASN A 115 6.46 16.63 -11.71
CA ASN A 115 7.15 17.10 -10.51
C ASN A 115 6.32 18.13 -9.71
N THR A 116 5.28 18.69 -10.31
CA THR A 116 4.45 19.71 -9.69
C THR A 116 3.03 19.20 -9.49
N LEU A 117 2.42 19.66 -8.41
CA LEU A 117 1.02 19.38 -8.12
C LEU A 117 0.13 20.13 -9.14
N SER A 118 -0.84 19.43 -9.72
CA SER A 118 -1.79 20.07 -10.62
C SER A 118 -2.81 20.91 -9.83
N GLU A 119 -3.39 20.35 -8.78
CA GLU A 119 -4.28 21.05 -7.86
C GLU A 119 -4.34 20.34 -6.51
N PRO A 120 -4.31 21.05 -5.36
CA PRO A 120 -4.64 20.46 -4.08
C PRO A 120 -6.16 20.28 -3.96
N LEU A 121 -6.61 19.11 -3.51
CA LEU A 121 -8.00 18.86 -3.22
C LEU A 121 -8.34 19.29 -1.79
N CYS A 122 -9.61 19.67 -1.58
CA CYS A 122 -10.10 19.98 -0.26
C CYS A 122 -10.21 18.70 0.59
N SER A 123 -9.71 18.75 1.83
CA SER A 123 -9.75 17.63 2.76
C SER A 123 -11.17 17.17 3.12
N THR A 124 -12.17 18.03 2.95
CA THR A 124 -13.57 17.69 3.22
C THR A 124 -14.16 16.66 2.27
N GLU A 125 -13.50 16.41 1.14
CA GLU A 125 -13.92 15.39 0.17
C GLU A 125 -13.40 14.00 0.50
N VAL A 126 -12.55 13.87 1.54
CA VAL A 126 -11.93 12.61 1.92
C VAL A 126 -12.73 11.95 3.02
N ARG A 127 -13.21 10.74 2.79
CA ARG A 127 -14.00 9.97 3.74
C ARG A 127 -13.17 8.87 4.37
N GLU A 128 -13.32 8.69 5.68
CA GLU A 128 -12.63 7.65 6.42
C GLU A 128 -13.25 6.28 6.15
N PHE A 129 -12.41 5.24 6.13
CA PHE A 129 -12.82 3.85 6.14
C PHE A 129 -11.99 3.06 7.14
N THR A 130 -12.42 1.82 7.42
CA THR A 130 -11.66 0.92 8.28
C THR A 130 -11.07 -0.21 7.42
N VAL A 131 -9.77 -0.45 7.55
CA VAL A 131 -9.12 -1.57 6.87
C VAL A 131 -9.53 -2.86 7.58
N THR A 132 -9.99 -3.83 6.80
CA THR A 132 -10.35 -5.16 7.27
C THR A 132 -9.54 -6.24 6.53
N TYR A 133 -9.54 -7.46 7.06
CA TYR A 133 -8.69 -8.55 6.57
C TYR A 133 -9.48 -9.85 6.43
N ASP A 134 -10.78 -9.76 6.16
CA ASP A 134 -11.68 -10.92 6.15
C ASP A 134 -11.28 -11.92 5.07
N LEU A 135 -10.99 -11.44 3.86
CA LEU A 135 -10.59 -12.32 2.75
C LEU A 135 -9.28 -13.05 3.07
N TRP A 136 -8.33 -12.35 3.65
CA TRP A 136 -7.05 -12.94 4.07
C TRP A 136 -7.26 -14.00 5.16
N ASN A 137 -8.03 -13.66 6.19
CA ASN A 137 -8.28 -14.56 7.32
C ASN A 137 -9.02 -15.84 6.92
N ASN A 138 -9.77 -15.80 5.83
CA ASN A 138 -10.49 -16.97 5.29
C ASN A 138 -9.64 -17.85 4.38
N LYS A 139 -8.40 -17.45 4.07
CA LYS A 139 -7.49 -18.24 3.24
C LYS A 139 -6.75 -19.28 4.05
N THR A 140 -6.41 -20.40 3.39
CA THR A 140 -5.50 -21.39 3.98
C THR A 140 -4.08 -20.86 4.02
N GLN A 141 -3.21 -21.49 4.82
CA GLN A 141 -1.80 -21.10 4.89
C GLN A 141 -1.10 -21.23 3.53
N GLU A 142 -1.47 -22.26 2.76
CA GLU A 142 -0.92 -22.43 1.40
C GLU A 142 -1.34 -21.32 0.46
N GLU A 143 -2.60 -20.90 0.49
CA GLU A 143 -3.10 -19.78 -0.31
C GLU A 143 -2.40 -18.48 0.06
N LYS A 144 -2.20 -18.22 1.35
CA LYS A 144 -1.47 -17.04 1.84
C LYS A 144 -0.03 -17.01 1.35
N LYS A 145 0.67 -18.14 1.49
CA LYS A 145 2.05 -18.28 1.01
C LYS A 145 2.15 -18.05 -0.50
N GLN A 146 1.21 -18.61 -1.26
CA GLN A 146 1.21 -18.46 -2.71
C GLN A 146 1.03 -17.00 -3.13
N LEU A 147 0.12 -16.26 -2.47
CA LEU A 147 -0.07 -14.84 -2.73
C LEU A 147 1.21 -14.04 -2.48
N ILE A 148 1.85 -14.29 -1.35
CA ILE A 148 3.09 -13.58 -0.99
C ILE A 148 4.20 -13.94 -1.96
N PHE A 149 4.35 -15.22 -2.30
CA PHE A 149 5.34 -15.68 -3.26
C PHE A 149 5.17 -15.00 -4.62
N ASN A 150 3.95 -14.96 -5.14
CA ASN A 150 3.66 -14.32 -6.43
C ASN A 150 3.99 -12.82 -6.39
N SER A 151 3.68 -12.15 -5.30
CA SER A 151 3.97 -10.73 -5.12
C SER A 151 5.47 -10.47 -5.05
N LEU A 152 6.22 -11.30 -4.33
CA LEU A 152 7.69 -11.21 -4.24
C LEU A 152 8.34 -11.45 -5.60
N MET A 153 7.89 -12.45 -6.36
CA MET A 153 8.42 -12.72 -7.69
C MET A 153 8.13 -11.57 -8.66
N GLY A 154 6.98 -10.94 -8.56
CA GLY A 154 6.66 -9.73 -9.33
C GLY A 154 7.61 -8.58 -9.03
N ILE A 155 7.93 -8.35 -7.77
CA ILE A 155 8.88 -7.30 -7.35
C ILE A 155 10.29 -7.58 -7.85
N GLN A 156 10.75 -8.85 -7.84
CA GLN A 156 12.09 -9.21 -8.30
C GLN A 156 12.29 -9.00 -9.82
N LYS A 157 11.22 -9.04 -10.60
CA LYS A 157 11.29 -8.82 -12.05
C LYS A 157 11.38 -7.35 -12.44
N GLU A 158 11.08 -6.48 -11.52
CA GLU A 158 11.22 -5.04 -11.69
C GLU A 158 12.66 -4.62 -11.35
#